data_ef134fcddf981a23821893218708c72e
#
_entry.id   ef134fcddf981a23821893218708c72e
#
_cell.length_a   1.000
_cell.length_b   1.000
_cell.length_c   1.000
_cell.angle_alpha   90.00
_cell.angle_beta   90.00
_cell.angle_gamma   90.00
#
_symmetry.space_group_name_H-M   'P 1'
#
loop_
_entity.id
_entity.type
_entity.pdbx_description
1 polymer ?
#
loop_
_entity_poly.entity_id
_entity_poly.type
_entity_poly.pdbx_seq_one_letter_code
_entity_poly.pdbx_strand_id
1 'polypeptide(L)'
;MIRIRNIKVDVKTNNLREMISKKIKTDNFTVQKILHKSIDARNKSNVFYVYDVLVNTNEKIRFNEDILEPNFINNEINVTGNKILSKPIIIIGFGPAGMFASYILSSLGYKVIVFERGKQVEEREKDVKEFWLNNKLNVNSNVLFGEGGAGTFSDGKLMTSIKDKEGLISKVLEIFYDNGADEKILYENHPHIGTDKLTGIVKNMREKIILNGGEIHFESTLTNILIKDNKITGVVINNKDIYETDNLIIAIGHGAKDTFNMLYEKGVLIENKPFAVGIRIMHDQNMINENQYGKYKDFLPPAEYKLTYQASTNRGVYSFCMCPGGFVVNSSSEYGYLSINGMSYSKRDSNISNSAIIVTVNNKDFGEGPLDGIKYQENLEKKAYSLGNGKILVQTFKDYKNNVYNPKNLLNLKIKGNYTYANINEVFPDYINTSLKEAITYFGKKIKGFDDDNVIIAAVESKTSSPVKFIRNENMESNIKGLYPIGEGSGYAGGITTSAIEGIKIAKIITSIYKRNSKIFIL
;
A
#
# COMPACT_ATOMS: atom_id res chain seq x y z
N MET A 1 -33.23 -15.32 3.65
CA MET A 1 -32.15 -14.49 3.09
C MET A 1 -31.42 -15.30 2.04
N ILE A 2 -31.10 -14.72 0.89
CA ILE A 2 -30.42 -15.39 -0.23
C ILE A 2 -29.27 -14.50 -0.74
N ARG A 3 -28.22 -15.10 -1.28
CA ARG A 3 -27.15 -14.42 -2.01
C ARG A 3 -27.38 -14.57 -3.50
N ILE A 4 -27.37 -13.45 -4.23
CA ILE A 4 -27.54 -13.44 -5.69
C ILE A 4 -26.26 -12.88 -6.32
N ARG A 5 -25.65 -13.65 -7.22
CA ARG A 5 -24.37 -13.34 -7.89
C ARG A 5 -24.58 -12.98 -9.36
N ASN A 6 -23.52 -12.40 -9.94
CA ASN A 6 -23.44 -12.14 -11.38
C ASN A 6 -24.64 -11.35 -11.92
N ILE A 7 -25.12 -10.33 -11.18
CA ILE A 7 -26.21 -9.47 -11.63
C ILE A 7 -25.61 -8.39 -12.53
N LYS A 8 -25.82 -8.50 -13.83
CA LYS A 8 -25.38 -7.51 -14.80
C LYS A 8 -26.37 -6.37 -14.90
N VAL A 9 -25.89 -5.15 -14.67
CA VAL A 9 -26.68 -3.93 -14.71
C VAL A 9 -26.01 -2.97 -15.71
N ASP A 10 -26.78 -2.46 -16.68
CA ASP A 10 -26.25 -1.48 -17.63
C ASP A 10 -25.76 -0.22 -16.89
N VAL A 11 -24.54 0.25 -17.22
CA VAL A 11 -23.90 1.36 -16.50
C VAL A 11 -24.63 2.69 -16.68
N LYS A 12 -25.44 2.86 -17.72
CA LYS A 12 -26.20 4.10 -17.97
C LYS A 12 -27.48 4.17 -17.14
N THR A 13 -28.18 3.04 -17.02
CA THR A 13 -29.46 2.98 -16.28
C THR A 13 -29.25 2.69 -14.81
N ASN A 14 -28.24 1.91 -14.48
CA ASN A 14 -27.86 1.47 -13.13
C ASN A 14 -29.05 0.97 -12.27
N ASN A 15 -30.02 0.29 -12.89
CA ASN A 15 -31.23 -0.19 -12.23
C ASN A 15 -31.01 -1.59 -11.64
N LEU A 16 -30.36 -1.67 -10.47
CA LEU A 16 -30.05 -2.92 -9.79
C LEU A 16 -31.33 -3.66 -9.36
N ARG A 17 -32.34 -2.94 -8.83
CA ARG A 17 -33.58 -3.54 -8.34
C ARG A 17 -34.32 -4.32 -9.43
N GLU A 18 -34.47 -3.74 -10.61
CA GLU A 18 -35.12 -4.38 -11.75
C GLU A 18 -34.38 -5.67 -12.17
N MET A 19 -33.05 -5.64 -12.17
CA MET A 19 -32.26 -6.80 -12.57
C MET A 19 -32.30 -7.91 -11.55
N ILE A 20 -32.42 -7.58 -10.25
CA ILE A 20 -32.70 -8.57 -9.19
C ILE A 20 -34.07 -9.19 -9.42
N SER A 21 -35.12 -8.37 -9.56
CA SER A 21 -36.50 -8.82 -9.80
C SER A 21 -36.59 -9.80 -10.97
N LYS A 22 -35.99 -9.46 -12.11
CA LYS A 22 -35.92 -10.37 -13.27
C LYS A 22 -35.23 -11.69 -12.96
N LYS A 23 -34.18 -11.66 -12.14
CA LYS A 23 -33.39 -12.85 -11.82
C LYS A 23 -34.09 -13.80 -10.84
N ILE A 24 -34.81 -13.28 -9.85
CA ILE A 24 -35.55 -14.08 -8.86
C ILE A 24 -37.04 -14.19 -9.15
N LYS A 25 -37.55 -13.50 -10.18
CA LYS A 25 -38.93 -13.51 -10.66
C LYS A 25 -39.97 -13.07 -9.62
N THR A 26 -39.60 -12.11 -8.78
CA THR A 26 -40.48 -11.44 -7.82
C THR A 26 -40.00 -10.03 -7.52
N ASP A 27 -40.93 -9.13 -7.19
CA ASP A 27 -40.65 -7.77 -6.71
C ASP A 27 -40.70 -7.66 -5.18
N ASN A 28 -41.11 -8.74 -4.50
CA ASN A 28 -41.26 -8.80 -3.05
C ASN A 28 -39.94 -9.18 -2.39
N PHE A 29 -39.00 -8.20 -2.35
CA PHE A 29 -37.72 -8.35 -1.68
C PHE A 29 -37.13 -7.02 -1.20
N THR A 30 -36.19 -7.10 -0.27
CA THR A 30 -35.33 -5.99 0.15
C THR A 30 -33.86 -6.34 -0.04
N VAL A 31 -33.09 -5.43 -0.61
CA VAL A 31 -31.62 -5.56 -0.70
C VAL A 31 -31.04 -5.20 0.66
N GLN A 32 -30.45 -6.18 1.33
CA GLN A 32 -29.86 -6.01 2.65
C GLN A 32 -28.43 -5.47 2.57
N LYS A 33 -27.65 -5.97 1.61
CA LYS A 33 -26.25 -5.59 1.45
C LYS A 33 -25.77 -5.84 0.02
N ILE A 34 -24.98 -4.92 -0.50
CA ILE A 34 -24.14 -5.18 -1.68
C ILE A 34 -22.88 -5.87 -1.16
N LEU A 35 -22.58 -7.06 -1.67
CA LEU A 35 -21.41 -7.84 -1.28
C LEU A 35 -20.22 -7.59 -2.19
N HIS A 36 -20.50 -7.30 -3.47
CA HIS A 36 -19.47 -7.03 -4.46
C HIS A 36 -20.02 -6.22 -5.62
N LYS A 37 -19.23 -5.29 -6.16
CA LYS A 37 -19.51 -4.51 -7.37
C LYS A 37 -18.25 -4.41 -8.21
N SER A 38 -18.32 -4.83 -9.45
CA SER A 38 -17.21 -4.69 -10.41
C SER A 38 -17.72 -4.12 -11.75
N ILE A 39 -16.78 -3.76 -12.62
CA ILE A 39 -17.05 -3.29 -13.98
C ILE A 39 -16.64 -4.38 -14.96
N ASP A 40 -17.57 -4.82 -15.82
CA ASP A 40 -17.28 -5.70 -16.95
C ASP A 40 -17.23 -4.86 -18.24
N ALA A 41 -16.01 -4.44 -18.62
CA ALA A 41 -15.72 -3.67 -19.83
C ALA A 41 -14.94 -4.48 -20.88
N ARG A 42 -14.96 -5.81 -20.81
CA ARG A 42 -14.31 -6.69 -21.81
C ARG A 42 -14.87 -6.48 -23.21
N ASN A 43 -16.16 -6.20 -23.30
CA ASN A 43 -16.80 -5.74 -24.52
C ASN A 43 -17.11 -4.24 -24.42
N LYS A 44 -16.31 -3.40 -25.10
CA LYS A 44 -16.46 -1.94 -25.10
C LYS A 44 -17.73 -1.43 -25.75
N SER A 45 -18.44 -2.28 -26.51
CA SER A 45 -19.74 -1.94 -27.07
C SER A 45 -20.89 -2.08 -26.09
N ASN A 46 -20.66 -2.82 -24.96
CA ASN A 46 -21.67 -3.11 -23.95
C ASN A 46 -21.01 -3.33 -22.58
N VAL A 47 -20.97 -2.29 -21.76
CA VAL A 47 -20.32 -2.28 -20.46
C VAL A 47 -21.36 -2.38 -19.35
N PHE A 48 -21.08 -3.21 -18.34
CA PHE A 48 -21.97 -3.47 -17.23
C PHE A 48 -21.28 -3.26 -15.87
N TYR A 49 -22.05 -2.84 -14.88
CA TYR A 49 -21.76 -3.18 -13.49
C TYR A 49 -22.18 -4.63 -13.23
N VAL A 50 -21.36 -5.36 -12.52
CA VAL A 50 -21.67 -6.72 -12.08
C VAL A 50 -21.72 -6.72 -10.56
N TYR A 51 -22.89 -7.10 -10.01
CA TYR A 51 -23.14 -7.10 -8.58
C TYR A 51 -23.30 -8.51 -8.03
N ASP A 52 -22.84 -8.67 -6.79
CA ASP A 52 -23.27 -9.73 -5.87
C ASP A 52 -23.99 -9.06 -4.69
N VAL A 53 -25.18 -9.54 -4.35
CA VAL A 53 -26.01 -8.92 -3.31
C VAL A 53 -26.57 -9.94 -2.34
N LEU A 54 -26.89 -9.46 -1.14
CA LEU A 54 -27.66 -10.18 -0.14
C LEU A 54 -29.09 -9.63 -0.15
N VAL A 55 -30.07 -10.51 -0.31
CA VAL A 55 -31.47 -10.14 -0.45
C VAL A 55 -32.31 -10.89 0.59
N ASN A 56 -33.23 -10.18 1.21
CA ASN A 56 -34.26 -10.77 2.06
C ASN A 56 -35.59 -10.84 1.28
N THR A 57 -36.19 -12.03 1.28
CA THR A 57 -37.51 -12.30 0.70
C THR A 57 -38.19 -13.45 1.43
N ASN A 58 -39.51 -13.40 1.50
CA ASN A 58 -40.37 -14.50 2.02
C ASN A 58 -40.83 -15.46 0.92
N GLU A 59 -40.48 -15.16 -0.35
CA GLU A 59 -40.86 -15.99 -1.48
C GLU A 59 -39.98 -17.25 -1.56
N LYS A 60 -40.58 -18.33 -2.08
CA LYS A 60 -39.82 -19.54 -2.38
C LYS A 60 -38.99 -19.38 -3.64
N ILE A 61 -37.69 -19.13 -3.45
CA ILE A 61 -36.75 -18.97 -4.54
C ILE A 61 -35.99 -20.27 -4.81
N ARG A 62 -35.90 -20.65 -6.09
CA ARG A 62 -35.10 -21.82 -6.50
C ARG A 62 -33.62 -21.47 -6.53
N PHE A 63 -32.82 -22.20 -5.77
CA PHE A 63 -31.37 -22.10 -5.78
C PHE A 63 -30.76 -22.62 -7.09
N ASN A 64 -29.67 -22.01 -7.51
CA ASN A 64 -28.87 -22.39 -8.69
C ASN A 64 -27.44 -21.88 -8.50
N GLU A 65 -26.60 -21.91 -9.55
CA GLU A 65 -25.21 -21.44 -9.51
C GLU A 65 -25.04 -19.95 -9.14
N ASP A 66 -26.06 -19.12 -9.41
CA ASP A 66 -26.05 -17.68 -9.11
C ASP A 66 -26.90 -17.28 -7.89
N ILE A 67 -27.78 -18.16 -7.43
CA ILE A 67 -28.69 -17.92 -6.30
C ILE A 67 -28.36 -18.96 -5.23
N LEU A 68 -27.72 -18.51 -4.16
CA LEU A 68 -27.09 -19.35 -3.15
C LEU A 68 -27.59 -19.02 -1.74
N GLU A 69 -27.42 -19.95 -0.83
CA GLU A 69 -27.48 -19.63 0.60
C GLU A 69 -26.33 -18.71 0.98
N PRO A 70 -26.57 -17.71 1.86
CA PRO A 70 -25.51 -16.84 2.33
C PRO A 70 -24.53 -17.62 3.20
N ASN A 71 -23.25 -17.48 2.91
CA ASN A 71 -22.18 -17.98 3.75
C ASN A 71 -21.44 -16.80 4.38
N PHE A 72 -21.44 -16.74 5.72
CA PHE A 72 -20.77 -15.71 6.49
C PHE A 72 -19.50 -16.30 7.13
N ILE A 73 -18.35 -15.67 6.83
CA ILE A 73 -17.11 -16.02 7.50
C ILE A 73 -17.06 -15.25 8.82
N ASN A 74 -16.95 -15.96 9.94
CA ASN A 74 -16.69 -15.30 11.22
C ASN A 74 -15.22 -14.86 11.27
N ASN A 75 -15.01 -13.53 11.28
CA ASN A 75 -13.69 -12.88 11.36
C ASN A 75 -13.42 -12.25 12.73
N GLU A 76 -14.15 -12.65 13.77
CA GLU A 76 -13.91 -12.19 15.13
C GLU A 76 -12.59 -12.71 15.69
N ILE A 77 -11.97 -11.88 16.52
CA ILE A 77 -10.72 -12.23 17.19
C ILE A 77 -11.02 -12.50 18.67
N ASN A 78 -10.87 -13.76 19.04
CA ASN A 78 -11.13 -14.22 20.40
C ASN A 78 -9.84 -14.32 21.21
N VAL A 79 -9.94 -13.97 22.50
CA VAL A 79 -8.86 -14.19 23.46
C VAL A 79 -8.98 -15.60 24.02
N THR A 80 -8.03 -16.47 23.66
CA THR A 80 -8.01 -17.88 24.09
C THR A 80 -6.77 -18.21 24.94
N GLY A 81 -5.80 -17.29 24.99
CA GLY A 81 -4.56 -17.45 25.73
C GLY A 81 -4.77 -17.47 27.24
N ASN A 82 -3.87 -18.14 27.95
CA ASN A 82 -3.92 -18.29 29.39
C ASN A 82 -2.67 -17.73 30.12
N LYS A 83 -1.61 -17.38 29.42
CA LYS A 83 -0.41 -16.79 30.02
C LYS A 83 -0.66 -15.34 30.47
N ILE A 84 -0.03 -14.94 31.55
CA ILE A 84 -0.09 -13.54 32.02
C ILE A 84 0.91 -12.73 31.23
N LEU A 85 0.47 -11.58 30.71
CA LEU A 85 1.33 -10.57 30.12
C LEU A 85 1.82 -9.64 31.23
N SER A 86 3.12 -9.70 31.57
CA SER A 86 3.71 -8.93 32.67
C SER A 86 4.17 -7.55 32.25
N LYS A 87 4.53 -7.37 30.99
CA LYS A 87 5.04 -6.13 30.40
C LYS A 87 4.19 -5.70 29.21
N PRO A 88 4.19 -4.41 28.83
CA PRO A 88 3.46 -3.94 27.66
C PRO A 88 4.00 -4.59 26.37
N ILE A 89 3.13 -4.74 25.37
CA ILE A 89 3.52 -5.07 24.02
C ILE A 89 4.04 -3.79 23.38
N ILE A 90 5.28 -3.82 22.88
CA ILE A 90 5.87 -2.68 22.16
C ILE A 90 5.74 -2.89 20.67
N ILE A 91 5.28 -1.85 19.96
CA ILE A 91 5.11 -1.84 18.51
C ILE A 91 5.96 -0.70 17.94
N ILE A 92 6.86 -1.01 17.01
CA ILE A 92 7.70 -0.03 16.32
C ILE A 92 7.16 0.22 14.92
N GLY A 93 6.79 1.47 14.67
CA GLY A 93 6.19 1.93 13.43
C GLY A 93 4.66 1.96 13.48
N PHE A 94 4.08 3.07 13.00
CA PHE A 94 2.64 3.32 13.01
C PHE A 94 2.07 3.45 11.58
N GLY A 95 2.63 2.64 10.66
CA GLY A 95 2.02 2.35 9.36
C GLY A 95 0.89 1.31 9.49
N PRO A 96 0.28 0.84 8.37
CA PRO A 96 -0.89 -0.04 8.44
C PRO A 96 -0.69 -1.30 9.30
N ALA A 97 0.47 -1.93 9.29
CA ALA A 97 0.72 -3.13 10.08
C ALA A 97 0.72 -2.83 11.60
N GLY A 98 1.47 -1.83 12.05
CA GLY A 98 1.52 -1.44 13.47
C GLY A 98 0.21 -0.84 13.96
N MET A 99 -0.46 -0.06 13.11
CA MET A 99 -1.76 0.55 13.40
C MET A 99 -2.84 -0.50 13.63
N PHE A 100 -2.97 -1.49 12.75
CA PHE A 100 -3.96 -2.55 12.91
C PHE A 100 -3.63 -3.49 14.08
N ALA A 101 -2.36 -3.79 14.31
CA ALA A 101 -1.94 -4.56 15.49
C ALA A 101 -2.31 -3.84 16.79
N SER A 102 -1.98 -2.55 16.92
CA SER A 102 -2.30 -1.75 18.11
C SER A 102 -3.80 -1.53 18.28
N TYR A 103 -4.53 -1.29 17.18
CA TYR A 103 -5.98 -1.10 17.20
C TYR A 103 -6.70 -2.34 17.76
N ILE A 104 -6.38 -3.52 17.24
CA ILE A 104 -6.99 -4.77 17.71
C ILE A 104 -6.57 -5.11 19.14
N LEU A 105 -5.28 -5.05 19.45
CA LEU A 105 -4.79 -5.40 20.78
C LEU A 105 -5.33 -4.47 21.85
N SER A 106 -5.36 -3.16 21.63
CA SER A 106 -5.94 -2.19 22.58
C SER A 106 -7.44 -2.40 22.76
N SER A 107 -8.19 -2.64 21.67
CA SER A 107 -9.64 -2.91 21.76
C SER A 107 -9.97 -4.18 22.55
N LEU A 108 -9.04 -5.12 22.63
CA LEU A 108 -9.16 -6.36 23.41
C LEU A 108 -8.59 -6.21 24.84
N GLY A 109 -8.15 -5.00 25.24
CA GLY A 109 -7.70 -4.68 26.59
C GLY A 109 -6.24 -5.08 26.89
N TYR A 110 -5.40 -5.21 25.86
CA TYR A 110 -3.96 -5.37 26.06
C TYR A 110 -3.28 -4.01 26.18
N LYS A 111 -2.29 -3.90 27.09
CA LYS A 111 -1.45 -2.71 27.16
C LYS A 111 -0.46 -2.70 25.99
N VAL A 112 -0.63 -1.74 25.09
CA VAL A 112 0.25 -1.53 23.94
C VAL A 112 0.93 -0.17 24.02
N ILE A 113 2.21 -0.09 23.64
CA ILE A 113 2.97 1.14 23.49
C ILE A 113 3.53 1.17 22.07
N VAL A 114 3.19 2.20 21.32
CA VAL A 114 3.62 2.37 19.94
C VAL A 114 4.65 3.48 19.86
N PHE A 115 5.75 3.23 19.15
CA PHE A 115 6.77 4.23 18.84
C PHE A 115 6.79 4.45 17.33
N GLU A 116 6.54 5.69 16.89
CA GLU A 116 6.63 6.11 15.51
C GLU A 116 7.74 7.16 15.35
N ARG A 117 8.62 6.94 14.38
CA ARG A 117 9.75 7.84 14.08
C ARG A 117 9.31 9.24 13.73
N GLY A 118 8.28 9.34 12.88
CA GLY A 118 7.78 10.61 12.38
C GLY A 118 6.71 11.23 13.25
N LYS A 119 6.11 12.29 12.74
CA LYS A 119 5.07 13.05 13.44
C LYS A 119 3.68 12.47 13.22
N GLN A 120 2.75 12.91 14.05
CA GLN A 120 1.32 12.68 13.82
C GLN A 120 0.87 13.33 12.50
N VAL A 121 -0.21 12.82 11.92
CA VAL A 121 -0.57 13.11 10.53
C VAL A 121 -0.81 14.60 10.24
N GLU A 122 -1.36 15.35 11.19
CA GLU A 122 -1.64 16.78 11.03
C GLU A 122 -0.36 17.63 10.91
N GLU A 123 0.72 17.23 11.59
CA GLU A 123 2.02 17.89 11.49
C GLU A 123 2.86 17.34 10.33
N ARG A 124 2.75 16.04 10.10
CA ARG A 124 3.38 15.36 8.97
C ARG A 124 2.93 15.94 7.63
N GLU A 125 1.63 16.27 7.47
CA GLU A 125 1.14 16.96 6.27
C GLU A 125 1.85 18.28 6.01
N LYS A 126 2.18 19.04 7.06
CA LYS A 126 2.94 20.30 6.94
C LYS A 126 4.36 20.02 6.46
N ASP A 127 5.04 19.04 7.05
CA ASP A 127 6.40 18.65 6.64
C ASP A 127 6.44 18.20 5.16
N VAL A 128 5.48 17.39 4.73
CA VAL A 128 5.38 16.93 3.34
C VAL A 128 5.08 18.10 2.38
N LYS A 129 4.19 19.03 2.75
CA LYS A 129 3.90 20.22 1.93
C LYS A 129 5.14 21.12 1.82
N GLU A 130 5.86 21.37 2.91
CA GLU A 130 7.12 22.14 2.91
C GLU A 130 8.17 21.49 2.03
N PHE A 131 8.28 20.17 2.06
CA PHE A 131 9.19 19.46 1.18
C PHE A 131 8.82 19.62 -0.30
N TRP A 132 7.56 19.44 -0.66
CA TRP A 132 7.12 19.55 -2.05
C TRP A 132 7.17 20.97 -2.61
N LEU A 133 6.93 22.00 -1.80
CA LEU A 133 6.91 23.39 -2.22
C LEU A 133 8.28 24.07 -2.12
N ASN A 134 9.01 23.82 -1.03
CA ASN A 134 10.20 24.56 -0.65
C ASN A 134 11.47 23.69 -0.61
N ASN A 135 11.37 22.39 -0.96
CA ASN A 135 12.46 21.41 -0.92
C ASN A 135 13.10 21.25 0.48
N LYS A 136 12.33 21.50 1.53
CA LYS A 136 12.76 21.32 2.93
C LYS A 136 12.37 19.95 3.42
N LEU A 137 13.26 18.97 3.26
CA LEU A 137 13.03 17.60 3.72
C LEU A 137 13.18 17.50 5.23
N ASN A 138 12.19 16.90 5.90
CA ASN A 138 12.34 16.38 7.25
C ASN A 138 12.64 14.87 7.15
N VAL A 139 13.84 14.45 7.50
CA VAL A 139 14.29 13.06 7.36
C VAL A 139 13.54 12.07 8.27
N ASN A 140 12.96 12.55 9.37
CA ASN A 140 12.20 11.73 10.29
C ASN A 140 10.68 11.78 10.02
N SER A 141 10.16 12.81 9.31
CA SER A 141 8.74 13.00 9.05
C SER A 141 8.52 13.42 7.59
N ASN A 142 8.11 12.51 6.73
CA ASN A 142 8.04 12.71 5.28
C ASN A 142 7.01 11.76 4.62
N VAL A 143 7.10 11.52 3.32
CA VAL A 143 6.20 10.62 2.59
C VAL A 143 6.29 9.17 3.05
N LEU A 144 7.42 8.71 3.60
CA LEU A 144 7.61 7.33 4.07
C LEU A 144 7.40 7.18 5.59
N PHE A 145 7.85 8.15 6.37
CA PHE A 145 7.84 8.11 7.84
C PHE A 145 6.80 9.04 8.44
N GLY A 146 6.16 8.56 9.49
CA GLY A 146 5.11 9.23 10.24
C GLY A 146 3.81 8.43 10.29
N GLU A 147 2.84 8.93 11.03
CA GLU A 147 1.55 8.30 11.25
C GLU A 147 0.87 7.86 9.94
N GLY A 148 0.41 6.61 9.89
CA GLY A 148 -0.18 5.98 8.72
C GLY A 148 0.82 5.42 7.71
N GLY A 149 2.14 5.65 7.90
CA GLY A 149 3.21 5.17 7.03
C GLY A 149 3.13 5.71 5.60
N ALA A 150 3.82 5.08 4.66
CA ALA A 150 3.85 5.48 3.24
C ALA A 150 2.46 5.42 2.56
N GLY A 151 1.55 4.60 3.08
CA GLY A 151 0.18 4.48 2.56
C GLY A 151 -0.63 5.78 2.61
N THR A 152 -0.39 6.65 3.58
CA THR A 152 -1.12 7.91 3.77
C THR A 152 -0.97 8.86 2.58
N PHE A 153 0.21 8.92 1.96
CA PHE A 153 0.49 9.77 0.79
C PHE A 153 0.57 8.96 -0.51
N SER A 154 -0.36 8.03 -0.71
CA SER A 154 -0.49 7.18 -1.89
C SER A 154 -1.88 7.32 -2.54
N ASP A 155 -2.20 6.50 -3.54
CA ASP A 155 -3.57 6.40 -4.06
C ASP A 155 -4.54 5.78 -3.03
N GLY A 156 -4.02 5.14 -1.99
CA GLY A 156 -4.86 4.50 -0.97
C GLY A 156 -5.61 3.28 -1.48
N LYS A 157 -5.03 2.53 -2.42
CA LYS A 157 -5.61 1.27 -2.91
C LYS A 157 -5.68 0.23 -1.81
N LEU A 158 -6.85 -0.39 -1.68
CA LEU A 158 -7.11 -1.45 -0.70
C LEU A 158 -7.24 -2.83 -1.34
N MET A 159 -7.10 -2.92 -2.67
CA MET A 159 -7.16 -4.19 -3.37
C MET A 159 -5.92 -5.05 -3.09
N THR A 160 -6.12 -6.36 -3.04
CA THR A 160 -5.04 -7.35 -2.88
C THR A 160 -5.38 -8.62 -3.66
N SER A 161 -4.35 -9.35 -4.08
CA SER A 161 -4.50 -10.65 -4.77
C SER A 161 -4.40 -11.85 -3.84
N ILE A 162 -4.26 -11.66 -2.54
CA ILE A 162 -4.20 -12.78 -1.59
C ILE A 162 -5.56 -13.49 -1.49
N LYS A 163 -5.52 -14.81 -1.26
CA LYS A 163 -6.74 -15.59 -0.98
C LYS A 163 -7.14 -15.39 0.48
N ASP A 164 -8.29 -14.80 0.70
CA ASP A 164 -8.82 -14.51 2.03
C ASP A 164 -9.72 -15.64 2.54
N LYS A 165 -9.14 -16.66 3.14
CA LYS A 165 -9.90 -17.78 3.72
C LYS A 165 -10.51 -17.46 5.09
N GLU A 166 -10.01 -16.43 5.77
CA GLU A 166 -10.35 -16.07 7.14
C GLU A 166 -11.20 -14.79 7.22
N GLY A 167 -11.56 -14.17 6.11
CA GLY A 167 -12.30 -12.91 6.07
C GLY A 167 -11.52 -11.68 6.57
N LEU A 168 -10.19 -11.74 6.57
CA LEU A 168 -9.36 -10.65 7.10
C LEU A 168 -9.36 -9.42 6.20
N ILE A 169 -9.55 -9.58 4.88
CA ILE A 169 -9.74 -8.45 3.96
C ILE A 169 -11.00 -7.68 4.37
N SER A 170 -12.13 -8.39 4.56
CA SER A 170 -13.37 -7.76 5.01
C SER A 170 -13.19 -7.06 6.34
N LYS A 171 -12.46 -7.67 7.29
CA LYS A 171 -12.16 -7.06 8.60
C LYS A 171 -11.35 -5.76 8.47
N VAL A 172 -10.37 -5.71 7.58
CA VAL A 172 -9.60 -4.49 7.29
C VAL A 172 -10.52 -3.39 6.74
N LEU A 173 -11.37 -3.72 5.76
CA LEU A 173 -12.29 -2.76 5.16
C LEU A 173 -13.34 -2.25 6.17
N GLU A 174 -13.88 -3.13 7.01
CA GLU A 174 -14.80 -2.79 8.10
C GLU A 174 -14.15 -1.82 9.10
N ILE A 175 -12.91 -2.07 9.53
CA ILE A 175 -12.18 -1.18 10.43
C ILE A 175 -11.96 0.20 9.79
N PHE A 176 -11.61 0.27 8.49
CA PHE A 176 -11.50 1.55 7.80
C PHE A 176 -12.85 2.27 7.71
N TYR A 177 -13.93 1.54 7.40
CA TYR A 177 -15.29 2.10 7.37
C TYR A 177 -15.71 2.64 8.74
N ASP A 178 -15.50 1.89 9.82
CA ASP A 178 -15.80 2.29 11.19
C ASP A 178 -14.99 3.51 11.67
N ASN A 179 -13.93 3.85 10.93
CA ASN A 179 -13.09 5.01 11.19
C ASN A 179 -13.26 6.14 10.16
N GLY A 180 -14.34 6.09 9.34
CA GLY A 180 -14.77 7.19 8.49
C GLY A 180 -14.46 7.03 7.00
N ALA A 181 -14.09 5.84 6.54
CA ALA A 181 -14.05 5.56 5.11
C ALA A 181 -15.46 5.45 4.51
N ASP A 182 -15.58 5.73 3.21
CA ASP A 182 -16.83 5.59 2.48
C ASP A 182 -17.29 4.12 2.43
N GLU A 183 -18.58 3.86 2.62
CA GLU A 183 -19.17 2.51 2.61
C GLU A 183 -18.84 1.72 1.32
N LYS A 184 -18.65 2.40 0.21
CA LYS A 184 -18.33 1.75 -1.08
C LYS A 184 -17.07 0.88 -1.03
N ILE A 185 -16.11 1.15 -0.13
CA ILE A 185 -14.93 0.32 0.02
C ILE A 185 -15.26 -1.12 0.42
N LEU A 186 -16.40 -1.34 1.07
CA LEU A 186 -16.84 -2.66 1.54
C LEU A 186 -17.26 -3.59 0.39
N TYR A 187 -17.58 -3.03 -0.79
CA TYR A 187 -18.12 -3.84 -1.88
C TYR A 187 -17.51 -3.55 -3.27
N GLU A 188 -16.83 -2.44 -3.48
CA GLU A 188 -16.14 -2.18 -4.76
C GLU A 188 -14.97 -3.14 -4.98
N ASN A 189 -14.84 -3.67 -6.19
CA ASN A 189 -13.75 -4.60 -6.55
C ASN A 189 -12.36 -3.95 -6.46
N HIS A 190 -12.26 -2.66 -6.75
CA HIS A 190 -11.05 -1.87 -6.66
C HIS A 190 -11.21 -0.72 -5.66
N PRO A 191 -11.37 -1.03 -4.35
CA PRO A 191 -11.60 -0.01 -3.36
C PRO A 191 -10.35 0.85 -3.17
N HIS A 192 -10.58 2.17 -3.05
CA HIS A 192 -9.53 3.12 -2.72
C HIS A 192 -10.10 4.23 -1.81
N ILE A 193 -9.24 4.88 -1.05
CA ILE A 193 -9.65 5.94 -0.13
C ILE A 193 -9.18 7.31 -0.63
N GLY A 194 -7.93 7.42 -1.09
CA GLY A 194 -7.27 8.68 -1.44
C GLY A 194 -6.59 9.36 -0.25
N THR A 195 -5.52 10.07 -0.53
CA THR A 195 -4.69 10.74 0.51
C THR A 195 -5.49 11.67 1.40
N ASP A 196 -6.39 12.47 0.82
CA ASP A 196 -7.21 13.48 1.51
C ASP A 196 -8.20 12.90 2.54
N LYS A 197 -8.55 11.63 2.41
CA LYS A 197 -9.42 10.91 3.35
C LYS A 197 -8.64 10.06 4.34
N LEU A 198 -7.54 9.48 3.90
CA LEU A 198 -6.71 8.62 4.76
C LEU A 198 -6.20 9.36 5.99
N THR A 199 -5.84 10.64 5.88
CA THR A 199 -5.37 11.44 7.02
C THR A 199 -6.38 11.50 8.16
N GLY A 200 -7.67 11.73 7.85
CA GLY A 200 -8.74 11.70 8.85
C GLY A 200 -8.97 10.31 9.46
N ILE A 201 -8.90 9.27 8.63
CA ILE A 201 -9.12 7.90 9.09
C ILE A 201 -8.01 7.43 10.05
N VAL A 202 -6.74 7.68 9.72
CA VAL A 202 -5.63 7.29 10.59
C VAL A 202 -5.67 8.04 11.92
N LYS A 203 -6.08 9.33 11.91
CA LYS A 203 -6.34 10.10 13.12
C LYS A 203 -7.42 9.44 13.99
N ASN A 204 -8.56 9.09 13.41
CA ASN A 204 -9.66 8.44 14.13
C ASN A 204 -9.21 7.09 14.73
N MET A 205 -8.41 6.32 14.02
CA MET A 205 -7.83 5.06 14.53
C MET A 205 -6.90 5.33 15.71
N ARG A 206 -6.03 6.34 15.63
CA ARG A 206 -5.17 6.76 16.74
C ARG A 206 -6.00 7.09 17.99
N GLU A 207 -7.02 7.92 17.84
CA GLU A 207 -7.88 8.34 18.94
C GLU A 207 -8.57 7.15 19.62
N LYS A 208 -9.05 6.17 18.85
CA LYS A 208 -9.62 4.93 19.40
C LYS A 208 -8.58 4.07 20.13
N ILE A 209 -7.35 3.97 19.62
CA ILE A 209 -6.27 3.24 20.32
C ILE A 209 -5.99 3.87 21.67
N ILE A 210 -5.89 5.20 21.74
CA ILE A 210 -5.66 5.95 22.97
C ILE A 210 -6.86 5.79 23.94
N LEU A 211 -8.08 5.92 23.43
CA LEU A 211 -9.30 5.70 24.24
C LEU A 211 -9.34 4.30 24.87
N ASN A 212 -8.81 3.30 24.17
CA ASN A 212 -8.71 1.93 24.67
C ASN A 212 -7.49 1.70 25.60
N GLY A 213 -6.78 2.76 26.00
CA GLY A 213 -5.63 2.68 26.92
C GLY A 213 -4.29 2.34 26.25
N GLY A 214 -4.19 2.41 24.92
CA GLY A 214 -2.92 2.34 24.19
C GLY A 214 -2.15 3.65 24.30
N GLU A 215 -0.83 3.57 24.28
CA GLU A 215 0.07 4.72 24.28
C GLU A 215 0.74 4.84 22.92
N ILE A 216 0.83 6.06 22.36
CA ILE A 216 1.50 6.31 21.07
C ILE A 216 2.48 7.48 21.23
N HIS A 217 3.75 7.23 20.94
CA HIS A 217 4.83 8.20 20.99
C HIS A 217 5.34 8.49 19.59
N PHE A 218 5.15 9.72 19.15
CA PHE A 218 5.71 10.24 17.89
C PHE A 218 7.11 10.79 18.09
N GLU A 219 7.84 11.04 16.99
CA GLU A 219 9.23 11.49 17.00
C GLU A 219 10.14 10.56 17.85
N SER A 220 9.83 9.26 17.79
CA SER A 220 10.36 8.21 18.66
C SER A 220 10.95 7.08 17.81
N THR A 221 12.25 7.18 17.56
CA THR A 221 12.99 6.24 16.71
C THR A 221 13.55 5.09 17.52
N LEU A 222 13.28 3.84 17.10
CA LEU A 222 13.98 2.68 17.63
C LEU A 222 15.47 2.75 17.25
N THR A 223 16.35 2.83 18.23
CA THR A 223 17.80 2.91 18.02
C THR A 223 18.54 1.65 18.46
N ASN A 224 17.95 0.85 19.32
CA ASN A 224 18.53 -0.43 19.74
C ASN A 224 17.47 -1.39 20.28
N ILE A 225 17.78 -2.69 20.24
CA ILE A 225 17.02 -3.74 20.93
C ILE A 225 17.87 -4.39 22.01
N LEU A 226 17.25 -4.72 23.14
CA LEU A 226 17.91 -5.39 24.26
C LEU A 226 17.57 -6.88 24.23
N ILE A 227 18.61 -7.70 24.13
CA ILE A 227 18.50 -9.16 24.04
C ILE A 227 19.25 -9.78 25.20
N LYS A 228 18.62 -10.74 25.87
CA LYS A 228 19.26 -11.59 26.87
C LYS A 228 18.81 -13.04 26.66
N ASP A 229 19.73 -13.96 26.63
CA ASP A 229 19.48 -15.41 26.44
C ASP A 229 18.59 -15.67 25.20
N ASN A 230 18.93 -15.01 24.08
CA ASN A 230 18.20 -15.07 22.79
C ASN A 230 16.71 -14.66 22.88
N LYS A 231 16.36 -13.79 23.83
CA LYS A 231 15.01 -13.24 24.03
C LYS A 231 15.04 -11.72 24.09
N ILE A 232 13.99 -11.08 23.57
CA ILE A 232 13.77 -9.64 23.77
C ILE A 232 13.53 -9.36 25.25
N THR A 233 14.18 -8.33 25.77
CA THR A 233 13.97 -7.82 27.13
C THR A 233 13.57 -6.35 27.15
N GLY A 234 13.78 -5.62 26.04
CA GLY A 234 13.41 -4.23 25.90
C GLY A 234 13.91 -3.59 24.61
N VAL A 235 13.68 -2.30 24.52
CA VAL A 235 14.09 -1.44 23.40
C VAL A 235 14.74 -0.16 23.90
N VAL A 236 15.57 0.46 23.07
CA VAL A 236 16.11 1.82 23.29
C VAL A 236 15.52 2.75 22.25
N ILE A 237 14.92 3.82 22.70
CA ILE A 237 14.30 4.85 21.87
C ILE A 237 15.16 6.11 21.92
N ASN A 238 15.40 6.71 20.75
CA ASN A 238 16.16 7.97 20.60
C ASN A 238 17.55 7.94 21.26
N ASN A 239 18.22 6.78 21.30
CA ASN A 239 19.50 6.54 21.97
C ASN A 239 19.52 6.83 23.50
N LYS A 240 18.36 6.95 24.12
CA LYS A 240 18.26 7.42 25.50
C LYS A 240 17.29 6.61 26.35
N ASP A 241 16.05 6.50 25.92
CA ASP A 241 14.98 5.99 26.76
C ASP A 241 14.84 4.47 26.60
N ILE A 242 14.85 3.75 27.71
CA ILE A 242 14.75 2.29 27.74
C ILE A 242 13.33 1.89 28.16
N TYR A 243 12.71 1.03 27.36
CA TYR A 243 11.41 0.45 27.66
C TYR A 243 11.51 -1.08 27.70
N GLU A 244 11.03 -1.67 28.78
CA GLU A 244 11.02 -3.11 28.93
C GLU A 244 9.84 -3.75 28.20
N THR A 245 10.09 -4.86 27.52
CA THR A 245 9.07 -5.71 26.91
C THR A 245 9.59 -7.13 26.70
N ASP A 246 8.67 -8.09 26.69
CA ASP A 246 8.93 -9.47 26.27
C ASP A 246 8.29 -9.77 24.89
N ASN A 247 7.57 -8.80 24.33
CA ASN A 247 6.89 -8.92 23.02
C ASN A 247 7.09 -7.62 22.21
N LEU A 248 7.96 -7.69 21.22
CA LEU A 248 8.34 -6.58 20.35
C LEU A 248 7.85 -6.86 18.92
N ILE A 249 6.93 -6.03 18.45
CA ILE A 249 6.43 -6.07 17.07
C ILE A 249 7.17 -5.01 16.25
N ILE A 250 7.84 -5.43 15.17
CA ILE A 250 8.60 -4.55 14.27
C ILE A 250 7.78 -4.35 12.99
N ALA A 251 7.23 -3.14 12.80
CA ALA A 251 6.37 -2.74 11.69
C ALA A 251 6.90 -1.50 10.95
N ILE A 252 8.23 -1.43 10.74
CA ILE A 252 9.00 -0.25 10.33
C ILE A 252 8.85 0.16 8.86
N GLY A 253 8.09 -0.57 8.04
CA GLY A 253 8.06 -0.36 6.59
C GLY A 253 9.41 -0.69 5.93
N HIS A 254 9.53 -0.45 4.62
CA HIS A 254 10.76 -0.80 3.88
C HIS A 254 11.79 0.34 3.78
N GLY A 255 11.48 1.53 4.29
CA GLY A 255 12.36 2.71 4.19
C GLY A 255 13.36 2.87 5.34
N ALA A 256 13.21 2.16 6.46
CA ALA A 256 14.00 2.35 7.68
C ALA A 256 15.36 1.61 7.63
N LYS A 257 16.26 2.05 6.75
CA LYS A 257 17.56 1.42 6.46
C LYS A 257 18.44 1.29 7.71
N ASP A 258 18.50 2.33 8.53
CA ASP A 258 19.21 2.37 9.81
C ASP A 258 18.73 1.27 10.77
N THR A 259 17.42 1.07 10.85
CA THR A 259 16.84 0.04 11.69
C THR A 259 17.12 -1.37 11.14
N PHE A 260 17.09 -1.58 9.81
CA PHE A 260 17.51 -2.87 9.22
C PHE A 260 18.97 -3.20 9.54
N ASN A 261 19.88 -2.24 9.41
CA ASN A 261 21.29 -2.41 9.76
C ASN A 261 21.45 -2.79 11.24
N MET A 262 20.82 -2.04 12.14
CA MET A 262 20.87 -2.30 13.59
C MET A 262 20.34 -3.71 13.93
N LEU A 263 19.20 -4.11 13.35
CA LEU A 263 18.62 -5.44 13.60
C LEU A 263 19.53 -6.56 13.09
N TYR A 264 20.13 -6.38 11.92
CA TYR A 264 21.10 -7.33 11.36
C TYR A 264 22.34 -7.46 12.23
N GLU A 265 22.91 -6.36 12.70
CA GLU A 265 24.06 -6.33 13.63
C GLU A 265 23.73 -6.97 14.98
N LYS A 266 22.46 -6.97 15.39
CA LYS A 266 21.97 -7.67 16.60
C LYS A 266 21.71 -9.15 16.40
N GLY A 267 22.01 -9.69 15.22
CA GLY A 267 21.87 -11.11 14.89
C GLY A 267 20.45 -11.54 14.54
N VAL A 268 19.55 -10.59 14.22
CA VAL A 268 18.25 -10.93 13.65
C VAL A 268 18.47 -11.46 12.22
N LEU A 269 17.93 -12.63 11.91
CA LEU A 269 18.11 -13.26 10.61
C LEU A 269 17.31 -12.54 9.53
N ILE A 270 18.03 -11.99 8.57
CA ILE A 270 17.52 -11.28 7.40
C ILE A 270 18.13 -11.91 6.15
N GLU A 271 17.35 -12.08 5.11
CA GLU A 271 17.79 -12.47 3.76
C GLU A 271 17.46 -11.38 2.74
N ASN A 272 18.21 -11.32 1.63
CA ASN A 272 17.84 -10.47 0.52
C ASN A 272 16.57 -10.99 -0.17
N LYS A 273 15.87 -10.10 -0.84
CA LYS A 273 14.64 -10.43 -1.56
C LYS A 273 14.63 -9.73 -2.91
N PRO A 274 14.28 -10.42 -4.00
CA PRO A 274 14.04 -9.77 -5.29
C PRO A 274 12.98 -8.69 -5.20
N PHE A 275 13.18 -7.60 -5.94
CA PHE A 275 12.26 -6.47 -6.03
C PHE A 275 12.25 -5.92 -7.46
N ALA A 276 11.70 -4.73 -7.70
CA ALA A 276 11.71 -4.11 -9.01
C ALA A 276 12.01 -2.63 -8.89
N VAL A 277 12.62 -2.06 -9.94
CA VAL A 277 12.95 -0.64 -10.04
C VAL A 277 12.62 -0.11 -11.42
N GLY A 278 12.40 1.19 -11.54
CA GLY A 278 12.11 1.78 -12.85
C GLY A 278 11.72 3.25 -12.78
N ILE A 279 10.74 3.59 -13.59
CA ILE A 279 10.28 4.95 -13.83
C ILE A 279 8.79 5.08 -13.54
N ARG A 280 8.28 6.32 -13.43
CA ARG A 280 6.85 6.60 -13.59
C ARG A 280 6.57 7.20 -14.94
N ILE A 281 5.55 6.71 -15.62
CA ILE A 281 5.04 7.22 -16.88
C ILE A 281 3.71 7.96 -16.64
N MET A 282 3.52 9.10 -17.31
CA MET A 282 2.37 9.99 -17.12
C MET A 282 1.55 10.06 -18.42
N HIS A 283 0.24 9.86 -18.29
CA HIS A 283 -0.69 9.90 -19.43
C HIS A 283 -1.89 10.78 -19.14
N ASP A 284 -2.51 11.32 -20.18
CA ASP A 284 -3.85 11.89 -20.08
C ASP A 284 -4.85 10.83 -19.61
N GLN A 285 -5.61 11.13 -18.55
CA GLN A 285 -6.57 10.19 -17.96
C GLN A 285 -7.71 9.88 -18.93
N ASN A 286 -8.13 10.86 -19.74
CA ASN A 286 -9.20 10.66 -20.71
C ASN A 286 -8.77 9.66 -21.82
N MET A 287 -7.51 9.73 -22.26
CA MET A 287 -6.94 8.75 -23.19
C MET A 287 -7.02 7.33 -22.61
N ILE A 288 -6.71 7.15 -21.34
CA ILE A 288 -6.84 5.84 -20.67
C ILE A 288 -8.30 5.42 -20.57
N ASN A 289 -9.21 6.34 -20.18
CA ASN A 289 -10.65 6.07 -20.10
C ASN A 289 -11.23 5.63 -21.45
N GLU A 290 -10.86 6.30 -22.54
CA GLU A 290 -11.29 5.93 -23.90
C GLU A 290 -10.80 4.54 -24.30
N ASN A 291 -9.53 4.24 -24.01
CA ASN A 291 -8.96 2.93 -24.32
C ASN A 291 -9.62 1.80 -23.52
N GLN A 292 -10.04 2.05 -22.26
CA GLN A 292 -10.63 1.03 -21.41
C GLN A 292 -12.14 0.89 -21.57
N TYR A 293 -12.87 1.99 -21.74
CA TYR A 293 -14.33 2.04 -21.65
C TYR A 293 -15.03 2.47 -22.95
N GLY A 294 -14.30 3.04 -23.93
CA GLY A 294 -14.88 3.56 -25.17
C GLY A 294 -15.95 4.62 -24.89
N LYS A 295 -17.11 4.50 -25.52
CA LYS A 295 -18.25 5.43 -25.39
C LYS A 295 -18.89 5.47 -23.98
N TYR A 296 -18.49 4.59 -23.07
CA TYR A 296 -19.03 4.53 -21.70
C TYR A 296 -18.16 5.26 -20.69
N LYS A 297 -17.06 5.89 -21.11
CA LYS A 297 -16.08 6.54 -20.20
C LYS A 297 -16.69 7.56 -19.25
N ASP A 298 -17.71 8.29 -19.68
CA ASP A 298 -18.35 9.36 -18.89
C ASP A 298 -19.32 8.84 -17.80
N PHE A 299 -19.63 7.55 -17.81
CA PHE A 299 -20.50 6.87 -16.83
C PHE A 299 -19.72 6.07 -15.79
N LEU A 300 -18.40 6.05 -15.90
CA LEU A 300 -17.54 5.16 -15.12
C LEU A 300 -16.45 5.94 -14.37
N PRO A 301 -15.94 5.42 -13.26
CA PRO A 301 -14.82 6.04 -12.57
C PRO A 301 -13.56 6.06 -13.46
N PRO A 302 -12.56 6.90 -13.15
CA PRO A 302 -11.31 6.92 -13.86
C PRO A 302 -10.71 5.52 -14.04
N ALA A 303 -10.39 5.16 -15.27
CA ALA A 303 -9.93 3.83 -15.63
C ALA A 303 -8.53 3.53 -15.11
N GLU A 304 -8.32 2.27 -14.77
CA GLU A 304 -7.03 1.70 -14.39
C GLU A 304 -6.55 0.72 -15.46
N TYR A 305 -5.25 0.41 -15.42
CA TYR A 305 -4.68 -0.65 -16.25
C TYR A 305 -3.65 -1.47 -15.46
N LYS A 306 -3.46 -2.70 -15.90
CA LYS A 306 -2.39 -3.59 -15.45
C LYS A 306 -1.74 -4.21 -16.68
N LEU A 307 -0.46 -3.96 -16.88
CA LEU A 307 0.30 -4.36 -18.06
C LEU A 307 1.54 -5.15 -17.62
N THR A 308 1.88 -6.17 -18.38
CA THR A 308 3.07 -7.00 -18.18
C THR A 308 3.76 -7.29 -19.50
N TYR A 309 5.07 -7.39 -19.47
CA TYR A 309 5.89 -7.71 -20.63
C TYR A 309 7.13 -8.53 -20.19
N GLN A 310 7.53 -9.48 -21.00
CA GLN A 310 8.80 -10.18 -20.85
C GLN A 310 9.81 -9.60 -21.85
N ALA A 311 10.82 -8.91 -21.34
CA ALA A 311 11.82 -8.23 -22.16
C ALA A 311 12.84 -9.20 -22.76
N SER A 312 13.53 -8.77 -23.84
CA SER A 312 14.64 -9.51 -24.47
C SER A 312 15.81 -9.80 -23.52
N THR A 313 15.94 -8.99 -22.48
CA THR A 313 16.90 -9.13 -21.37
C THR A 313 16.55 -10.26 -20.39
N ASN A 314 15.51 -11.05 -20.65
CA ASN A 314 14.94 -12.07 -19.76
C ASN A 314 14.40 -11.49 -18.43
N ARG A 315 13.99 -10.22 -18.41
CA ARG A 315 13.41 -9.55 -17.25
C ARG A 315 11.91 -9.36 -17.40
N GLY A 316 11.17 -9.61 -16.33
CA GLY A 316 9.77 -9.21 -16.25
C GLY A 316 9.65 -7.70 -16.09
N VAL A 317 8.81 -7.07 -16.89
CA VAL A 317 8.46 -5.65 -16.78
C VAL A 317 6.96 -5.53 -16.57
N TYR A 318 6.54 -4.69 -15.66
CA TYR A 318 5.12 -4.54 -15.37
C TYR A 318 4.74 -3.14 -14.87
N SER A 319 3.48 -2.77 -15.10
CA SER A 319 2.90 -1.59 -14.48
C SER A 319 2.61 -1.86 -13.01
N PHE A 320 2.94 -0.91 -12.15
CA PHE A 320 2.74 -1.04 -10.71
C PHE A 320 2.18 0.26 -10.13
N CYS A 321 1.32 0.14 -9.12
CA CYS A 321 0.74 1.28 -8.40
C CYS A 321 0.28 2.41 -9.35
N MET A 322 -0.52 2.05 -10.38
CA MET A 322 -1.13 3.03 -11.29
C MET A 322 -2.09 3.92 -10.49
N CYS A 323 -1.94 5.23 -10.62
CA CYS A 323 -2.70 6.26 -9.91
C CYS A 323 -3.56 7.04 -10.91
N PRO A 324 -4.85 6.68 -11.07
CA PRO A 324 -5.77 7.42 -11.93
C PRO A 324 -5.99 8.83 -11.40
N GLY A 325 -6.07 9.82 -12.28
CA GLY A 325 -6.30 11.22 -11.89
C GLY A 325 -5.36 11.69 -10.78
N GLY A 326 -4.08 11.29 -10.83
CA GLY A 326 -3.13 11.44 -9.73
C GLY A 326 -1.93 12.33 -10.04
N PHE A 327 -0.92 12.23 -9.20
CA PHE A 327 0.30 13.02 -9.24
C PHE A 327 1.52 12.11 -9.05
N VAL A 328 2.62 12.43 -9.72
CA VAL A 328 3.94 11.93 -9.32
C VAL A 328 4.41 12.76 -8.13
N VAL A 329 5.00 12.13 -7.13
CA VAL A 329 5.45 12.81 -5.91
C VAL A 329 6.91 12.52 -5.61
N ASN A 330 7.62 13.51 -5.08
CA ASN A 330 8.92 13.29 -4.47
C ASN A 330 8.71 12.56 -3.14
N SER A 331 9.20 11.33 -3.07
CA SER A 331 9.10 10.46 -1.90
C SER A 331 10.44 10.23 -1.20
N SER A 332 11.43 11.08 -1.47
CA SER A 332 12.74 11.03 -0.79
C SER A 332 12.58 11.14 0.72
N SER A 333 13.36 10.36 1.45
CA SER A 333 13.35 10.35 2.92
C SER A 333 14.70 10.69 3.55
N GLU A 334 15.73 10.89 2.72
CA GLU A 334 17.09 11.18 3.14
C GLU A 334 17.74 12.21 2.21
N TYR A 335 18.62 13.04 2.73
CA TYR A 335 19.41 13.98 1.93
C TYR A 335 20.39 13.22 1.03
N GLY A 336 20.55 13.68 -0.22
CA GLY A 336 21.44 13.05 -1.18
C GLY A 336 20.83 11.85 -1.91
N TYR A 337 19.57 11.54 -1.69
CA TYR A 337 18.84 10.44 -2.31
C TYR A 337 17.55 10.95 -2.94
N LEU A 338 17.27 10.53 -4.17
CA LEU A 338 16.02 10.88 -4.86
C LEU A 338 15.21 9.61 -5.10
N SER A 339 13.99 9.59 -4.62
CA SER A 339 12.98 8.59 -4.99
C SER A 339 11.64 9.24 -5.28
N ILE A 340 10.87 8.61 -6.17
CA ILE A 340 9.52 9.07 -6.51
C ILE A 340 8.49 7.99 -6.23
N ASN A 341 7.24 8.43 -6.09
CA ASN A 341 6.08 7.56 -6.00
C ASN A 341 4.88 8.23 -6.68
N GLY A 342 3.71 7.61 -6.64
CA GLY A 342 2.46 8.19 -7.11
C GLY A 342 1.44 8.31 -6.01
N MET A 343 0.57 9.31 -6.10
CA MET A 343 -0.57 9.49 -5.23
C MET A 343 -1.80 9.96 -6.01
N SER A 344 -2.98 9.77 -5.44
CA SER A 344 -4.22 10.39 -5.89
C SER A 344 -5.04 10.89 -4.70
N TYR A 345 -5.82 11.92 -4.96
CA TYR A 345 -6.91 12.30 -4.06
C TYR A 345 -8.13 11.38 -4.28
N SER A 346 -9.07 11.40 -3.34
CA SER A 346 -10.27 10.55 -3.39
C SER A 346 -11.11 10.74 -4.67
N LYS A 347 -11.13 11.95 -5.24
CA LYS A 347 -11.84 12.26 -6.48
C LYS A 347 -11.12 11.79 -7.75
N ARG A 348 -9.80 11.57 -7.70
CA ARG A 348 -8.99 11.17 -8.88
C ARG A 348 -9.19 12.08 -10.10
N ASP A 349 -9.17 13.40 -9.89
CA ASP A 349 -9.60 14.44 -10.84
C ASP A 349 -8.48 15.35 -11.38
N SER A 350 -7.22 14.92 -11.30
CA SER A 350 -6.10 15.73 -11.81
C SER A 350 -6.00 15.75 -13.34
N ASN A 351 -6.83 15.03 -14.08
CA ASN A 351 -6.81 14.81 -15.53
C ASN A 351 -5.57 14.02 -16.05
N ILE A 352 -4.62 13.70 -15.19
CA ILE A 352 -3.43 12.90 -15.53
C ILE A 352 -3.43 11.62 -14.69
N SER A 353 -3.15 10.51 -15.34
CA SER A 353 -2.79 9.27 -14.66
C SER A 353 -1.28 9.09 -14.63
N ASN A 354 -0.78 8.38 -13.65
CA ASN A 354 0.61 7.93 -13.66
C ASN A 354 0.73 6.49 -13.15
N SER A 355 1.76 5.80 -13.60
CA SER A 355 2.05 4.43 -13.17
C SER A 355 3.55 4.20 -13.13
N ALA A 356 4.03 3.47 -12.14
CA ALA A 356 5.36 2.90 -12.21
C ALA A 356 5.42 1.86 -13.35
N ILE A 357 6.48 1.88 -14.14
CA ILE A 357 6.89 0.82 -15.05
C ILE A 357 8.22 0.31 -14.53
N ILE A 358 8.23 -0.92 -14.04
CA ILE A 358 9.32 -1.45 -13.24
C ILE A 358 9.83 -2.79 -13.77
N VAL A 359 11.12 -2.98 -13.64
CA VAL A 359 11.89 -4.14 -14.09
C VAL A 359 12.33 -4.93 -12.88
N THR A 360 12.17 -6.25 -12.91
CA THR A 360 12.61 -7.13 -11.84
C THR A 360 14.12 -7.17 -11.69
N VAL A 361 14.61 -7.08 -10.46
CA VAL A 361 16.02 -7.24 -10.08
C VAL A 361 16.15 -8.27 -8.96
N ASN A 362 17.28 -8.96 -8.93
CA ASN A 362 17.55 -10.03 -7.96
C ASN A 362 19.03 -10.03 -7.54
N ASN A 363 19.46 -11.04 -6.77
CA ASN A 363 20.82 -11.17 -6.24
C ASN A 363 21.92 -11.15 -7.29
N LYS A 364 21.66 -11.53 -8.54
CA LYS A 364 22.63 -11.40 -9.64
C LYS A 364 22.94 -9.93 -9.99
N ASP A 365 22.04 -9.03 -9.65
CA ASP A 365 22.18 -7.59 -9.93
C ASP A 365 22.81 -6.84 -8.76
N PHE A 366 22.49 -7.23 -7.52
CA PHE A 366 22.85 -6.46 -6.32
C PHE A 366 23.75 -7.22 -5.33
N GLY A 367 23.97 -8.54 -5.51
CA GLY A 367 24.82 -9.33 -4.62
C GLY A 367 24.04 -10.28 -3.71
N GLU A 368 24.78 -11.14 -3.01
CA GLU A 368 24.23 -12.22 -2.16
C GLU A 368 24.02 -11.78 -0.70
N GLY A 369 24.57 -10.64 -0.29
CA GLY A 369 24.48 -10.16 1.08
C GLY A 369 23.04 -9.76 1.46
N PRO A 370 22.62 -9.99 2.71
CA PRO A 370 21.24 -9.73 3.16
C PRO A 370 20.74 -8.30 2.92
N LEU A 371 21.65 -7.33 2.95
CA LEU A 371 21.32 -5.90 2.81
C LEU A 371 21.78 -5.29 1.46
N ASP A 372 22.29 -6.11 0.53
CA ASP A 372 22.82 -5.61 -0.74
C ASP A 372 21.73 -5.03 -1.65
N GLY A 373 20.49 -5.51 -1.54
CA GLY A 373 19.35 -4.91 -2.22
C GLY A 373 19.08 -3.46 -1.77
N ILE A 374 19.29 -3.13 -0.48
CA ILE A 374 19.19 -1.76 0.04
C ILE A 374 20.27 -0.88 -0.61
N LYS A 375 21.52 -1.36 -0.65
CA LYS A 375 22.63 -0.63 -1.28
C LYS A 375 22.39 -0.39 -2.77
N TYR A 376 21.77 -1.34 -3.46
CA TYR A 376 21.40 -1.18 -4.86
C TYR A 376 20.37 -0.05 -5.06
N GLN A 377 19.31 -0.01 -4.24
CA GLN A 377 18.35 1.09 -4.25
C GLN A 377 19.05 2.42 -3.99
N GLU A 378 19.90 2.51 -2.97
CA GLU A 378 20.69 3.71 -2.64
C GLU A 378 21.53 4.20 -3.81
N ASN A 379 22.18 3.30 -4.53
CA ASN A 379 23.02 3.69 -5.67
C ASN A 379 22.20 4.32 -6.80
N LEU A 380 21.01 3.81 -7.09
CA LEU A 380 20.09 4.40 -8.07
C LEU A 380 19.59 5.76 -7.60
N GLU A 381 19.20 5.86 -6.33
CA GLU A 381 18.70 7.10 -5.72
C GLU A 381 19.78 8.20 -5.67
N LYS A 382 21.03 7.86 -5.35
CA LYS A 382 22.18 8.79 -5.40
C LYS A 382 22.47 9.30 -6.80
N LYS A 383 22.49 8.39 -7.80
CA LYS A 383 22.65 8.79 -9.21
C LYS A 383 21.55 9.75 -9.64
N ALA A 384 20.30 9.43 -9.35
CA ALA A 384 19.18 10.28 -9.69
C ALA A 384 19.24 11.64 -8.97
N TYR A 385 19.63 11.65 -7.70
CA TYR A 385 19.83 12.90 -6.94
C TYR A 385 20.91 13.78 -7.56
N SER A 386 22.06 13.21 -7.90
CA SER A 386 23.17 13.94 -8.51
C SER A 386 22.81 14.53 -9.86
N LEU A 387 22.15 13.77 -10.74
CA LEU A 387 21.70 14.23 -12.05
C LEU A 387 20.67 15.36 -11.98
N GLY A 388 19.77 15.31 -11.00
CA GLY A 388 18.70 16.29 -10.82
C GLY A 388 19.02 17.41 -9.84
N ASN A 389 20.17 17.37 -9.16
CA ASN A 389 20.47 18.24 -8.03
C ASN A 389 19.32 18.25 -7.00
N GLY A 390 18.85 17.06 -6.63
CA GLY A 390 17.75 16.83 -5.70
C GLY A 390 16.34 17.04 -6.28
N LYS A 391 16.21 17.41 -7.55
CA LYS A 391 14.92 17.56 -8.24
C LYS A 391 14.53 16.27 -8.94
N ILE A 392 13.24 16.03 -9.06
CA ILE A 392 12.70 14.88 -9.82
C ILE A 392 13.16 14.96 -11.27
N LEU A 393 13.74 13.88 -11.77
CA LEU A 393 14.13 13.78 -13.17
C LEU A 393 12.91 13.57 -14.04
N VAL A 394 12.79 14.33 -15.12
CA VAL A 394 11.75 14.17 -16.14
C VAL A 394 12.36 14.17 -17.53
N GLN A 395 11.75 13.40 -18.43
CA GLN A 395 12.14 13.33 -19.83
C GLN A 395 10.96 12.93 -20.70
N THR A 396 10.94 13.30 -22.01
CA THR A 396 9.96 12.73 -22.94
C THR A 396 10.35 11.28 -23.29
N PHE A 397 9.37 10.44 -23.57
CA PHE A 397 9.65 9.05 -23.97
C PHE A 397 10.49 8.98 -25.24
N LYS A 398 10.25 9.88 -26.23
CA LYS A 398 11.08 9.98 -27.43
C LYS A 398 12.55 10.15 -27.12
N ASP A 399 12.89 11.12 -26.27
CA ASP A 399 14.28 11.45 -25.95
C ASP A 399 14.92 10.34 -25.11
N TYR A 400 14.16 9.73 -24.19
CA TYR A 400 14.60 8.55 -23.44
C TYR A 400 14.89 7.35 -24.36
N LYS A 401 13.95 7.04 -25.27
CA LYS A 401 14.08 5.94 -26.23
C LYS A 401 15.33 6.06 -27.08
N ASN A 402 15.62 7.27 -27.56
CA ASN A 402 16.74 7.59 -28.43
C ASN A 402 18.05 7.91 -27.66
N ASN A 403 18.02 7.89 -26.34
CA ASN A 403 19.14 8.26 -25.47
C ASN A 403 19.70 9.67 -25.80
N VAL A 404 18.80 10.64 -25.92
CA VAL A 404 19.14 12.01 -26.29
C VAL A 404 18.80 12.95 -25.13
N TYR A 405 19.73 13.85 -24.80
CA TYR A 405 19.46 14.99 -23.92
C TYR A 405 19.06 16.20 -24.75
N ASN A 406 17.75 16.46 -24.80
CA ASN A 406 17.16 17.59 -25.52
C ASN A 406 16.20 18.35 -24.58
N PRO A 407 16.75 19.20 -23.68
CA PRO A 407 15.98 19.82 -22.61
C PRO A 407 14.84 20.65 -23.15
N LYS A 408 13.64 20.43 -22.62
CA LYS A 408 12.43 21.15 -22.95
C LYS A 408 11.92 21.88 -21.72
N ASN A 409 11.33 23.05 -21.93
CA ASN A 409 10.64 23.76 -20.86
C ASN A 409 9.27 23.10 -20.65
N LEU A 410 9.21 22.11 -19.75
CA LEU A 410 7.99 21.42 -19.37
C LEU A 410 7.33 22.17 -18.24
N LEU A 411 6.19 22.80 -18.50
CA LEU A 411 5.44 23.56 -17.51
C LEU A 411 4.21 22.79 -17.04
N ASN A 412 3.80 23.02 -15.80
CA ASN A 412 2.53 22.55 -15.21
C ASN A 412 2.35 21.02 -15.19
N LEU A 413 3.44 20.26 -15.11
CA LEU A 413 3.33 18.81 -14.89
C LEU A 413 2.61 18.52 -13.57
N LYS A 414 1.83 17.44 -13.53
CA LYS A 414 1.16 16.97 -12.31
C LYS A 414 2.14 16.24 -11.39
N ILE A 415 3.12 17.00 -10.90
CA ILE A 415 4.21 16.54 -10.04
C ILE A 415 4.17 17.34 -8.74
N LYS A 416 4.34 16.67 -7.61
CA LYS A 416 4.54 17.27 -6.28
C LYS A 416 6.01 17.20 -5.94
N GLY A 417 6.66 18.35 -5.87
CA GLY A 417 8.11 18.54 -5.74
C GLY A 417 8.72 19.21 -6.97
N ASN A 418 9.92 19.74 -6.80
CA ASN A 418 10.66 20.34 -7.90
C ASN A 418 11.12 19.27 -8.90
N TYR A 419 11.11 19.59 -10.19
CA TYR A 419 11.58 18.68 -11.25
C TYR A 419 12.51 19.39 -12.23
N THR A 420 13.29 18.61 -12.95
CA THR A 420 14.24 19.08 -13.97
C THR A 420 14.33 18.08 -15.13
N TYR A 421 14.58 18.59 -16.33
CA TYR A 421 14.84 17.74 -17.48
C TYR A 421 16.23 17.11 -17.36
N ALA A 422 16.32 15.78 -17.51
CA ALA A 422 17.57 15.03 -17.41
C ALA A 422 17.56 13.81 -18.34
N ASN A 423 18.73 13.27 -18.68
CA ASN A 423 18.81 12.01 -19.39
C ASN A 423 18.65 10.84 -18.42
N ILE A 424 17.45 10.30 -18.34
CA ILE A 424 17.10 9.20 -17.41
C ILE A 424 17.88 7.91 -17.71
N ASN A 425 18.41 7.72 -18.94
CA ASN A 425 19.26 6.57 -19.24
C ASN A 425 20.50 6.48 -18.35
N GLU A 426 21.00 7.60 -17.83
CA GLU A 426 22.17 7.64 -16.96
C GLU A 426 21.92 7.10 -15.53
N VAL A 427 20.66 6.98 -15.13
CA VAL A 427 20.29 6.44 -13.80
C VAL A 427 20.48 4.94 -13.74
N PHE A 428 20.07 4.23 -14.79
CA PHE A 428 19.93 2.78 -14.81
C PHE A 428 21.03 2.08 -15.60
N PRO A 429 21.37 0.83 -15.26
CA PRO A 429 22.12 -0.06 -16.13
C PRO A 429 21.39 -0.30 -17.47
N ASP A 430 22.16 -0.60 -18.53
CA ASP A 430 21.64 -0.77 -19.89
C ASP A 430 20.51 -1.80 -20.00
N TYR A 431 20.60 -2.93 -19.25
CA TYR A 431 19.57 -3.96 -19.30
C TYR A 431 18.21 -3.48 -18.74
N ILE A 432 18.20 -2.55 -17.77
CA ILE A 432 16.97 -1.93 -17.27
C ILE A 432 16.43 -0.96 -18.31
N ASN A 433 17.28 -0.09 -18.86
CA ASN A 433 16.88 0.86 -19.90
C ASN A 433 16.28 0.15 -21.11
N THR A 434 16.93 -0.92 -21.60
CA THR A 434 16.45 -1.75 -22.72
C THR A 434 15.08 -2.33 -22.38
N SER A 435 14.95 -2.96 -21.22
CA SER A 435 13.69 -3.58 -20.79
C SER A 435 12.53 -2.58 -20.70
N LEU A 436 12.77 -1.38 -20.16
CA LEU A 436 11.77 -0.32 -20.07
C LEU A 436 11.34 0.18 -21.44
N LYS A 437 12.29 0.44 -22.34
CA LYS A 437 12.01 0.92 -23.71
C LYS A 437 11.17 -0.09 -24.50
N GLU A 438 11.54 -1.36 -24.46
CA GLU A 438 10.79 -2.45 -25.09
C GLU A 438 9.36 -2.56 -24.53
N ALA A 439 9.24 -2.57 -23.20
CA ALA A 439 7.95 -2.71 -22.53
C ALA A 439 7.00 -1.56 -22.85
N ILE A 440 7.45 -0.30 -22.76
CA ILE A 440 6.62 0.87 -23.07
C ILE A 440 6.15 0.82 -24.53
N THR A 441 7.06 0.51 -25.47
CA THR A 441 6.69 0.35 -26.89
C THR A 441 5.67 -0.79 -27.10
N TYR A 442 5.82 -1.91 -26.37
CA TYR A 442 4.85 -3.01 -26.41
C TYR A 442 3.50 -2.60 -25.84
N PHE A 443 3.50 -1.84 -24.73
CA PHE A 443 2.26 -1.37 -24.10
C PHE A 443 1.47 -0.41 -25.00
N GLY A 444 2.13 0.32 -25.91
CA GLY A 444 1.49 1.10 -26.97
C GLY A 444 0.61 0.26 -27.90
N LYS A 445 0.94 -1.03 -28.10
CA LYS A 445 0.08 -1.98 -28.84
C LYS A 445 -1.16 -2.41 -28.06
N LYS A 446 -1.17 -2.24 -26.72
CA LYS A 446 -2.29 -2.60 -25.84
C LYS A 446 -3.19 -1.42 -25.52
N ILE A 447 -2.60 -0.25 -25.33
CA ILE A 447 -3.28 1.02 -25.03
C ILE A 447 -2.76 2.05 -26.03
N LYS A 448 -3.61 2.44 -26.99
CA LYS A 448 -3.25 3.40 -28.03
C LYS A 448 -2.81 4.74 -27.41
N GLY A 449 -1.62 5.22 -27.76
CA GLY A 449 -1.02 6.45 -27.24
C GLY A 449 -0.16 6.26 -25.99
N PHE A 450 -0.01 5.02 -25.51
CA PHE A 450 0.81 4.75 -24.33
C PHE A 450 2.31 5.05 -24.55
N ASP A 451 2.81 4.82 -25.75
CA ASP A 451 4.19 5.03 -26.19
C ASP A 451 4.36 6.28 -27.09
N ASP A 452 3.46 7.25 -26.97
CA ASP A 452 3.57 8.51 -27.73
C ASP A 452 4.89 9.22 -27.41
N ASP A 453 5.48 9.83 -28.42
CA ASP A 453 6.77 10.54 -28.35
C ASP A 453 6.84 11.59 -27.23
N ASN A 454 5.72 12.24 -26.92
CA ASN A 454 5.62 13.34 -25.95
C ASN A 454 5.20 12.89 -24.54
N VAL A 455 4.95 11.61 -24.33
CA VAL A 455 4.63 11.07 -23.00
C VAL A 455 5.80 11.37 -22.07
N ILE A 456 5.48 11.86 -20.87
CA ILE A 456 6.48 12.20 -19.86
C ILE A 456 6.76 10.99 -18.96
N ILE A 457 8.04 10.73 -18.79
CA ILE A 457 8.54 9.79 -17.79
C ILE A 457 9.27 10.55 -16.68
N ALA A 458 9.23 10.00 -15.47
CA ALA A 458 9.93 10.53 -14.30
C ALA A 458 10.73 9.43 -13.59
N ALA A 459 11.82 9.77 -12.93
CA ALA A 459 12.69 8.78 -12.24
C ALA A 459 13.23 9.34 -10.90
N VAL A 460 13.55 8.46 -9.95
CA VAL A 460 13.65 7.01 -9.97
C VAL A 460 12.58 6.37 -9.05
N GLU A 461 11.84 5.41 -9.54
CA GLU A 461 10.97 4.54 -8.73
C GLU A 461 11.82 3.37 -8.22
N SER A 462 12.36 3.48 -7.02
CA SER A 462 13.29 2.52 -6.41
C SER A 462 12.65 1.70 -5.30
N LYS A 463 11.64 2.25 -4.62
CA LYS A 463 11.04 1.71 -3.40
C LYS A 463 9.67 1.05 -3.67
N THR A 464 9.65 0.09 -4.58
CA THR A 464 8.41 -0.62 -4.98
C THR A 464 8.00 -1.70 -3.99
N SER A 465 8.96 -2.31 -3.31
CA SER A 465 8.77 -3.31 -2.25
C SER A 465 10.05 -3.44 -1.42
N SER A 466 9.94 -4.11 -0.26
CA SER A 466 11.11 -4.37 0.58
C SER A 466 12.16 -5.19 -0.16
N PRO A 467 13.43 -4.77 -0.18
CA PRO A 467 14.55 -5.53 -0.75
C PRO A 467 15.08 -6.60 0.22
N VAL A 468 14.49 -6.70 1.40
CA VAL A 468 14.87 -7.65 2.45
C VAL A 468 13.66 -8.45 2.92
N LYS A 469 13.95 -9.59 3.53
CA LYS A 469 12.94 -10.43 4.18
C LYS A 469 13.50 -10.98 5.49
N PHE A 470 12.75 -10.79 6.57
CA PHE A 470 13.07 -11.40 7.85
C PHE A 470 12.74 -12.88 7.85
N ILE A 471 13.62 -13.69 8.40
CA ILE A 471 13.33 -15.09 8.63
C ILE A 471 12.48 -15.19 9.90
N ARG A 472 11.29 -15.77 9.78
CA ARG A 472 10.35 -15.96 10.89
C ARG A 472 9.61 -17.30 10.75
N ASN A 473 9.16 -17.84 11.88
CA ASN A 473 8.38 -19.06 11.92
C ASN A 473 6.88 -18.80 11.58
N GLU A 474 6.06 -19.82 11.64
CA GLU A 474 4.61 -19.76 11.37
C GLU A 474 3.85 -18.87 12.37
N ASN A 475 4.38 -18.68 13.58
CA ASN A 475 3.87 -17.74 14.57
C ASN A 475 4.41 -16.31 14.39
N MET A 476 4.97 -16.01 13.22
CA MET A 476 5.55 -14.71 12.86
C MET A 476 6.73 -14.28 13.77
N GLU A 477 7.27 -15.18 14.60
CA GLU A 477 8.39 -14.93 15.49
C GLU A 477 9.72 -15.15 14.76
N SER A 478 10.68 -14.24 14.93
CA SER A 478 12.02 -14.34 14.36
C SER A 478 12.87 -15.39 15.12
N ASN A 479 14.15 -15.47 14.78
CA ASN A 479 15.13 -16.28 15.55
C ASN A 479 15.35 -15.73 16.98
N ILE A 480 14.98 -14.49 17.26
CA ILE A 480 14.99 -13.89 18.61
C ILE A 480 13.60 -14.02 19.21
N LYS A 481 13.48 -14.73 20.32
CA LYS A 481 12.20 -14.97 20.97
C LYS A 481 11.54 -13.67 21.44
N GLY A 482 10.24 -13.53 21.15
CA GLY A 482 9.47 -12.32 21.48
C GLY A 482 9.65 -11.19 20.47
N LEU A 483 10.36 -11.40 19.35
CA LEU A 483 10.51 -10.42 18.27
C LEU A 483 9.71 -10.85 17.04
N TYR A 484 8.75 -10.01 16.63
CA TYR A 484 7.79 -10.29 15.57
C TYR A 484 7.90 -9.25 14.44
N PRO A 485 8.66 -9.51 13.36
CA PRO A 485 8.70 -8.63 12.19
C PRO A 485 7.45 -8.83 11.33
N ILE A 486 6.72 -7.72 11.06
CA ILE A 486 5.48 -7.72 10.30
C ILE A 486 5.43 -6.61 9.24
N GLY A 487 4.44 -6.70 8.37
CA GLY A 487 4.16 -5.69 7.34
C GLY A 487 5.13 -5.73 6.17
N GLU A 488 5.19 -4.63 5.43
CA GLU A 488 5.99 -4.56 4.20
C GLU A 488 7.49 -4.64 4.48
N GLY A 489 7.97 -3.99 5.52
CA GLY A 489 9.38 -4.04 5.92
C GLY A 489 9.87 -5.46 6.23
N SER A 490 8.99 -6.31 6.73
CA SER A 490 9.34 -7.72 6.99
C SER A 490 9.52 -8.57 5.72
N GLY A 491 9.12 -8.06 4.55
CA GLY A 491 9.18 -8.75 3.26
C GLY A 491 7.98 -9.65 2.94
N TYR A 492 6.93 -9.65 3.79
CA TYR A 492 5.74 -10.52 3.63
C TYR A 492 4.49 -9.80 3.16
N ALA A 493 4.45 -8.47 3.22
CA ALA A 493 3.36 -7.66 2.70
C ALA A 493 3.86 -6.72 1.59
N GLY A 494 2.94 -6.18 0.79
CA GLY A 494 3.28 -5.29 -0.32
C GLY A 494 2.20 -4.24 -0.57
N GLY A 495 1.57 -3.69 0.48
CA GLY A 495 0.56 -2.65 0.37
C GLY A 495 -0.27 -2.50 1.65
N ILE A 496 -1.21 -1.55 1.67
CA ILE A 496 -1.98 -1.17 2.85
C ILE A 496 -2.73 -2.38 3.44
N THR A 497 -3.56 -3.05 2.63
CA THR A 497 -4.40 -4.16 3.10
C THR A 497 -3.58 -5.37 3.58
N THR A 498 -2.55 -5.76 2.83
CA THR A 498 -1.71 -6.90 3.24
C THR A 498 -0.91 -6.60 4.50
N SER A 499 -0.43 -5.37 4.68
CA SER A 499 0.23 -4.94 5.91
C SER A 499 -0.74 -4.90 7.10
N ALA A 500 -1.97 -4.39 6.89
CA ALA A 500 -3.03 -4.41 7.90
C ALA A 500 -3.39 -5.84 8.34
N ILE A 501 -3.50 -6.77 7.38
CA ILE A 501 -3.73 -8.20 7.66
C ILE A 501 -2.60 -8.80 8.50
N GLU A 502 -1.35 -8.45 8.24
CA GLU A 502 -0.23 -8.88 9.09
C GLU A 502 -0.38 -8.36 10.53
N GLY A 503 -0.85 -7.11 10.69
CA GLY A 503 -1.18 -6.53 12.00
C GLY A 503 -2.31 -7.30 12.71
N ILE A 504 -3.36 -7.70 11.98
CA ILE A 504 -4.44 -8.52 12.55
C ILE A 504 -3.92 -9.92 12.92
N LYS A 505 -3.10 -10.54 12.08
CA LYS A 505 -2.55 -11.88 12.33
C LYS A 505 -1.68 -11.92 13.57
N ILE A 506 -0.79 -10.95 13.76
CA ILE A 506 0.02 -10.92 14.99
C ILE A 506 -0.85 -10.68 16.23
N ALA A 507 -1.90 -9.87 16.13
CA ALA A 507 -2.85 -9.71 17.23
C ALA A 507 -3.54 -11.03 17.58
N LYS A 508 -3.98 -11.81 16.57
CA LYS A 508 -4.54 -13.18 16.79
C LYS A 508 -3.53 -14.11 17.48
N ILE A 509 -2.28 -14.07 17.10
CA ILE A 509 -1.21 -14.89 17.73
C ILE A 509 -1.04 -14.47 19.19
N ILE A 510 -0.90 -13.19 19.47
CA ILE A 510 -0.73 -12.68 20.84
C ILE A 510 -1.95 -13.07 21.72
N THR A 511 -3.18 -12.91 21.21
CA THR A 511 -4.40 -13.24 21.96
C THR A 511 -4.61 -14.74 22.16
N SER A 512 -3.97 -15.56 21.35
CA SER A 512 -3.96 -17.03 21.56
C SER A 512 -2.95 -17.48 22.62
N ILE A 513 -1.97 -16.65 22.96
CA ILE A 513 -0.93 -16.94 23.94
C ILE A 513 -1.28 -16.34 25.31
N TYR A 514 -1.68 -15.08 25.31
CA TYR A 514 -1.85 -14.29 26.54
C TYR A 514 -3.32 -14.03 26.84
N LYS A 515 -3.71 -14.14 28.12
CA LYS A 515 -5.03 -13.75 28.60
C LYS A 515 -5.17 -12.24 28.71
N ARG A 516 -6.40 -11.76 28.65
CA ARG A 516 -6.75 -10.36 28.89
C ARG A 516 -6.31 -9.92 30.31
N ASN A 517 -5.77 -8.74 30.46
CA ASN A 517 -5.49 -8.16 31.77
C ASN A 517 -6.81 -7.64 32.37
N SER A 518 -7.33 -8.33 33.38
CA SER A 518 -8.63 -8.02 34.00
C SER A 518 -8.66 -6.74 34.86
N LYS A 519 -7.58 -5.95 34.90
CA LYS A 519 -7.45 -4.76 35.78
C LYS A 519 -7.61 -3.40 35.08
N ILE A 520 -7.96 -3.31 33.79
CA ILE A 520 -7.95 -2.04 33.03
C ILE A 520 -9.34 -1.53 32.64
N PHE A 521 -10.42 -2.20 32.99
CA PHE A 521 -11.78 -1.71 32.73
C PHE A 521 -12.51 -1.29 34.00
N ILE A 522 -12.00 -0.25 34.69
CA ILE A 522 -12.80 0.62 35.56
C ILE A 522 -12.13 2.00 35.53
N LEU A 523 -12.54 2.84 34.60
CA LEU A 523 -12.67 4.29 34.74
C LEU A 523 -13.57 4.79 33.62
#